data_a4ef5fce322c5e2b8c07cc56d916c05a
#
_entry.id   a4ef5fce322c5e2b8c07cc56d916c05a
#
_cell.length_a   1.000
_cell.length_b   1.000
_cell.length_c   1.000
_cell.angle_alpha   90.00
_cell.angle_beta   90.00
_cell.angle_gamma   90.00
#
_symmetry.space_group_name_H-M   'P 1'
#
loop_
_entity.id
_entity.type
_entity.pdbx_description
1 polymer ?
#
loop_
_entity_poly.entity_id
_entity_poly.type
_entity_poly.pdbx_seq_one_letter_code
_entity_poly.pdbx_strand_id
1 'polypeptide(L)'
;MNQDYSKRFLFQEADIRGCIVRLSNSFTDCYSHQEYPEPILHLLGEFLAAAALLGNSLKFTGRLVLQAKAAEPVSLVMSEFASDSKIRGIVRGSYPELDSLDMSSLFKDGTLAITIEPNQGERYQSLVPLSASTLSECLSYYFQQSEQLATQIILHCDGRTATGFMLQQLPTQQLHSEKSRDQQWQHCCLMASTIGSRELLDLPDELLISKLYGDWYVSLYKPVPINFHCDCSQQRMANALLALGEQELKDLLEQQQTLSIQCEFCGESYQMGSDTIIRAAQGRNKPH
;
A
#
# COMPACT_ATOMS: atom_id res chain seq x y z
N MET A 1 -15.82 13.38 -12.63
CA MET A 1 -14.50 13.45 -11.97
C MET A 1 -14.38 12.18 -11.12
N ASN A 2 -13.52 11.26 -11.52
CA ASN A 2 -13.24 10.09 -10.68
C ASN A 2 -12.49 10.58 -9.44
N GLN A 3 -13.15 10.60 -8.31
CA GLN A 3 -12.53 10.93 -7.03
C GLN A 3 -11.97 9.63 -6.45
N ASP A 4 -10.71 9.62 -6.07
CA ASP A 4 -10.08 8.48 -5.42
C ASP A 4 -10.65 8.32 -4.01
N TYR A 5 -10.96 7.09 -3.62
CA TYR A 5 -11.62 6.85 -2.34
C TYR A 5 -11.45 5.42 -1.84
N SER A 6 -11.76 5.26 -0.56
CA SER A 6 -12.12 3.99 0.05
C SER A 6 -13.59 4.01 0.46
N LYS A 7 -14.29 2.91 0.28
CA LYS A 7 -15.70 2.74 0.68
C LYS A 7 -15.86 1.45 1.46
N ARG A 8 -16.24 1.55 2.72
CA ARG A 8 -16.52 0.39 3.57
C ARG A 8 -17.93 -0.10 3.38
N PHE A 9 -18.15 -1.38 3.63
CA PHE A 9 -19.47 -1.99 3.69
C PHE A 9 -19.53 -3.04 4.81
N LEU A 10 -20.75 -3.35 5.25
CA LEU A 10 -21.02 -4.28 6.35
C LEU A 10 -22.21 -5.15 6.01
N PHE A 11 -22.08 -6.45 6.21
CA PHE A 11 -23.19 -7.39 6.16
C PHE A 11 -24.00 -7.29 7.45
N GLN A 12 -25.31 -7.06 7.33
CA GLN A 12 -26.18 -6.87 8.51
C GLN A 12 -26.51 -8.20 9.21
N GLU A 13 -26.46 -9.31 8.48
CA GLU A 13 -26.85 -10.64 8.94
C GLU A 13 -25.65 -11.59 9.09
N ALA A 14 -24.44 -11.10 8.93
CA ALA A 14 -23.20 -11.86 9.10
C ALA A 14 -22.11 -11.02 9.74
N ASP A 15 -21.24 -11.66 10.51
CA ASP A 15 -20.04 -11.01 11.10
C ASP A 15 -18.96 -10.82 10.02
N ILE A 16 -19.30 -10.10 8.94
CA ILE A 16 -18.43 -9.85 7.81
C ILE A 16 -18.47 -8.36 7.46
N ARG A 17 -17.29 -7.77 7.31
CA ARG A 17 -17.13 -6.43 6.76
C ARG A 17 -16.31 -6.46 5.47
N GLY A 18 -16.42 -5.44 4.68
CA GLY A 18 -15.55 -5.26 3.52
C GLY A 18 -15.18 -3.82 3.25
N CYS A 19 -14.26 -3.66 2.32
CA CYS A 19 -13.80 -2.37 1.84
C CYS A 19 -13.49 -2.45 0.34
N ILE A 20 -13.86 -1.40 -0.39
CA ILE A 20 -13.48 -1.18 -1.78
C ILE A 20 -12.57 0.05 -1.83
N VAL A 21 -11.51 -0.01 -2.60
CA VAL A 21 -10.59 1.10 -2.86
C VAL A 21 -10.51 1.34 -4.35
N ARG A 22 -10.53 2.62 -4.76
CA ARG A 22 -10.31 3.05 -6.15
C ARG A 22 -9.34 4.22 -6.17
N LEU A 23 -8.25 4.07 -6.93
CA LEU A 23 -7.19 5.05 -7.07
C LEU A 23 -6.92 5.27 -8.56
N SER A 24 -7.05 6.51 -9.02
CA SER A 24 -6.73 6.92 -10.38
C SER A 24 -5.79 8.12 -10.37
N ASN A 25 -6.22 9.25 -9.80
CA ASN A 25 -5.41 10.47 -9.72
C ASN A 25 -4.24 10.28 -8.74
N SER A 26 -4.51 9.82 -7.52
CA SER A 26 -3.44 9.58 -6.53
C SER A 26 -2.44 8.52 -7.02
N PHE A 27 -2.90 7.53 -7.79
CA PHE A 27 -2.02 6.57 -8.42
C PHE A 27 -1.13 7.24 -9.47
N THR A 28 -1.71 8.02 -10.38
CA THR A 28 -0.95 8.78 -11.40
C THR A 28 0.06 9.73 -10.77
N ASP A 29 -0.33 10.44 -9.71
CA ASP A 29 0.54 11.37 -8.98
C ASP A 29 1.75 10.67 -8.35
N CYS A 30 1.64 9.39 -7.98
CA CYS A 30 2.75 8.61 -7.45
C CYS A 30 3.86 8.36 -8.47
N TYR A 31 3.54 8.28 -9.77
CA TYR A 31 4.52 7.93 -10.79
C TYR A 31 4.72 9.00 -11.89
N SER A 32 3.99 10.11 -11.86
CA SER A 32 4.02 11.15 -12.91
C SER A 32 5.43 11.71 -13.21
N HIS A 33 6.37 11.55 -12.30
CA HIS A 33 7.77 12.00 -12.42
C HIS A 33 8.74 10.84 -12.72
N GLN A 34 8.23 9.61 -12.91
CA GLN A 34 8.97 8.38 -13.16
C GLN A 34 8.45 7.71 -14.44
N GLU A 35 9.34 7.09 -15.19
CA GLU A 35 8.99 6.27 -16.34
C GLU A 35 9.02 4.79 -15.95
N TYR A 36 7.91 4.29 -15.41
CA TYR A 36 7.77 2.87 -15.12
C TYR A 36 7.19 2.10 -16.30
N PRO A 37 7.74 0.93 -16.66
CA PRO A 37 7.09 0.03 -17.62
C PRO A 37 5.75 -0.46 -17.06
N GLU A 38 4.83 -0.82 -17.96
CA GLU A 38 3.46 -1.22 -17.61
C GLU A 38 3.39 -2.30 -16.50
N PRO A 39 4.20 -3.36 -16.49
CA PRO A 39 4.18 -4.33 -15.40
C PRO A 39 4.51 -3.71 -14.03
N ILE A 40 5.41 -2.74 -13.99
CA ILE A 40 5.78 -2.06 -12.73
C ILE A 40 4.68 -1.10 -12.28
N LEU A 41 3.94 -0.48 -13.21
CA LEU A 41 2.73 0.29 -12.87
C LEU A 41 1.66 -0.59 -12.24
N HIS A 42 1.43 -1.80 -12.78
CA HIS A 42 0.50 -2.75 -12.18
C HIS A 42 0.93 -3.12 -10.75
N LEU A 43 2.19 -3.45 -10.56
CA LEU A 43 2.74 -3.78 -9.24
C LEU A 43 2.57 -2.62 -8.24
N LEU A 44 2.97 -1.40 -8.62
CA LEU A 44 2.81 -0.21 -7.78
C LEU A 44 1.35 0.04 -7.42
N GLY A 45 0.45 -0.08 -8.40
CA GLY A 45 -0.99 0.11 -8.20
C GLY A 45 -1.57 -0.89 -7.20
N GLU A 46 -1.22 -2.17 -7.30
CA GLU A 46 -1.65 -3.19 -6.35
C GLU A 46 -1.13 -2.92 -4.93
N PHE A 47 0.14 -2.50 -4.79
CA PHE A 47 0.69 -2.11 -3.48
C PHE A 47 -0.01 -0.90 -2.87
N LEU A 48 -0.34 0.11 -3.68
CA LEU A 48 -1.10 1.28 -3.22
C LEU A 48 -2.53 0.89 -2.80
N ALA A 49 -3.24 0.12 -3.62
CA ALA A 49 -4.58 -0.36 -3.30
C ALA A 49 -4.57 -1.20 -2.01
N ALA A 50 -3.59 -2.10 -1.84
CA ALA A 50 -3.41 -2.87 -0.63
C ALA A 50 -3.15 -1.99 0.59
N ALA A 51 -2.24 -1.00 0.51
CA ALA A 51 -1.96 -0.09 1.61
C ALA A 51 -3.21 0.70 2.03
N ALA A 52 -4.02 1.16 1.07
CA ALA A 52 -5.27 1.86 1.35
C ALA A 52 -6.34 0.94 1.97
N LEU A 53 -6.50 -0.31 1.49
CA LEU A 53 -7.40 -1.30 2.10
C LEU A 53 -7.04 -1.57 3.56
N LEU A 54 -5.77 -1.86 3.82
CA LEU A 54 -5.28 -2.21 5.15
C LEU A 54 -5.32 -1.00 6.09
N GLY A 55 -4.86 0.16 5.64
CA GLY A 55 -4.85 1.38 6.43
C GLY A 55 -6.26 1.83 6.84
N ASN A 56 -7.26 1.67 5.97
CA ASN A 56 -8.66 1.96 6.30
C ASN A 56 -9.32 0.92 7.21
N SER A 57 -8.78 -0.30 7.30
CA SER A 57 -9.31 -1.34 8.17
C SER A 57 -8.81 -1.24 9.61
N LEU A 58 -7.68 -0.60 9.83
CA LEU A 58 -7.03 -0.47 11.12
C LEU A 58 -7.57 0.73 11.91
N LYS A 59 -7.71 0.55 13.23
CA LYS A 59 -8.16 1.60 14.15
C LYS A 59 -6.95 2.26 14.82
N PHE A 60 -6.17 3.01 14.07
CA PHE A 60 -5.05 3.76 14.63
C PHE A 60 -4.94 5.14 13.99
N THR A 61 -4.25 6.06 14.65
CA THR A 61 -3.84 7.33 14.08
C THR A 61 -2.34 7.25 13.83
N GLY A 62 -1.93 7.35 12.57
CA GLY A 62 -0.53 7.15 12.19
C GLY A 62 -0.41 6.74 10.73
N ARG A 63 0.55 5.89 10.44
CA ARG A 63 0.87 5.48 9.07
C ARG A 63 1.06 3.94 8.99
N LEU A 64 0.57 3.36 7.91
CA LEU A 64 0.83 1.99 7.50
C LEU A 64 1.80 2.02 6.32
N VAL A 65 2.83 1.20 6.38
CA VAL A 65 3.82 1.03 5.32
C VAL A 65 3.86 -0.43 4.89
N LEU A 66 3.69 -0.67 3.60
CA LEU A 66 3.99 -1.94 2.96
C LEU A 66 5.32 -1.80 2.23
N GLN A 67 6.28 -2.65 2.51
CA GLN A 67 7.60 -2.60 1.91
C GLN A 67 8.07 -4.00 1.51
N ALA A 68 8.14 -4.27 0.22
CA ALA A 68 8.74 -5.48 -0.33
C ALA A 68 10.19 -5.21 -0.69
N LYS A 69 11.08 -6.11 -0.30
CA LYS A 69 12.52 -6.06 -0.61
C LYS A 69 12.99 -7.41 -1.14
N ALA A 70 13.80 -7.37 -2.17
CA ALA A 70 14.51 -8.52 -2.71
C ALA A 70 15.80 -8.06 -3.41
N ALA A 71 16.47 -9.01 -4.09
CA ALA A 71 17.47 -8.69 -5.10
C ALA A 71 16.80 -8.14 -6.38
N GLU A 72 17.56 -7.96 -7.45
CA GLU A 72 17.02 -7.63 -8.77
C GLU A 72 16.00 -8.71 -9.26
N PRO A 73 15.02 -8.39 -10.15
CA PRO A 73 14.90 -7.10 -10.88
C PRO A 73 14.19 -5.98 -10.10
N VAL A 74 13.38 -6.29 -9.09
CA VAL A 74 12.67 -5.30 -8.26
C VAL A 74 13.28 -5.32 -6.87
N SER A 75 14.15 -4.34 -6.59
CA SER A 75 14.87 -4.29 -5.32
C SER A 75 14.02 -3.73 -4.17
N LEU A 76 13.04 -2.89 -4.48
CA LEU A 76 12.14 -2.28 -3.50
C LEU A 76 10.81 -1.93 -4.14
N VAL A 77 9.71 -2.30 -3.49
CA VAL A 77 8.41 -1.63 -3.62
C VAL A 77 8.01 -1.10 -2.26
N MET A 78 7.55 0.13 -2.21
CA MET A 78 7.09 0.75 -0.98
C MET A 78 5.81 1.53 -1.25
N SER A 79 4.79 1.30 -0.43
CA SER A 79 3.58 2.10 -0.38
C SER A 79 3.26 2.49 1.07
N GLU A 80 2.83 3.71 1.25
CA GLU A 80 2.45 4.27 2.55
C GLU A 80 1.02 4.78 2.49
N PHE A 81 0.25 4.52 3.55
CA PHE A 81 -1.08 5.07 3.76
C PHE A 81 -1.18 5.67 5.16
N ALA A 82 -1.51 6.94 5.23
CA ALA A 82 -1.69 7.65 6.50
C ALA A 82 -3.17 7.67 6.92
N SER A 83 -3.43 7.73 8.22
CA SER A 83 -4.78 7.72 8.78
C SER A 83 -5.65 8.93 8.39
N ASP A 84 -5.05 9.99 7.83
CA ASP A 84 -5.73 11.12 7.22
C ASP A 84 -5.98 10.93 5.71
N SER A 85 -5.98 9.66 5.25
CA SER A 85 -6.26 9.25 3.87
C SER A 85 -5.26 9.78 2.83
N LYS A 86 -4.01 9.95 3.22
CA LYS A 86 -2.91 10.31 2.34
C LYS A 86 -2.15 9.06 1.90
N ILE A 87 -1.80 9.01 0.62
CA ILE A 87 -1.12 7.85 0.03
C ILE A 87 0.08 8.29 -0.80
N ARG A 88 1.13 7.46 -0.82
CA ARG A 88 2.28 7.56 -1.72
C ARG A 88 2.95 6.20 -1.92
N GLY A 89 3.71 6.05 -2.99
CA GLY A 89 4.43 4.81 -3.26
C GLY A 89 5.55 5.01 -4.28
N ILE A 90 6.50 4.08 -4.28
CA ILE A 90 7.62 4.01 -5.22
C ILE A 90 8.00 2.57 -5.53
N VAL A 91 8.65 2.37 -6.68
CA VAL A 91 9.33 1.12 -7.03
C VAL A 91 10.77 1.45 -7.42
N ARG A 92 11.73 0.63 -6.94
CA ARG A 92 13.13 0.68 -7.35
C ARG A 92 13.55 -0.66 -7.92
N GLY A 93 14.40 -0.62 -8.92
CA GLY A 93 14.94 -1.81 -9.54
C GLY A 93 15.54 -1.52 -10.89
N SER A 94 16.03 -2.58 -11.52
CA SER A 94 16.42 -2.61 -12.92
C SER A 94 15.36 -3.43 -13.65
N TYR A 95 14.64 -2.82 -14.57
CA TYR A 95 13.48 -3.43 -15.23
C TYR A 95 13.86 -3.93 -16.63
N PRO A 96 14.56 -5.06 -16.75
CA PRO A 96 14.67 -5.73 -18.05
C PRO A 96 13.27 -6.13 -18.51
N GLU A 97 13.16 -6.69 -19.71
CA GLU A 97 11.89 -7.24 -20.16
C GLU A 97 11.36 -8.24 -19.11
N LEU A 98 10.25 -7.87 -18.46
CA LEU A 98 9.60 -8.70 -17.45
C LEU A 98 8.55 -9.56 -18.12
N ASP A 99 8.77 -10.86 -18.13
CA ASP A 99 7.84 -11.82 -18.73
C ASP A 99 6.65 -12.15 -17.82
N SER A 100 6.73 -11.83 -16.54
CA SER A 100 5.72 -12.19 -15.53
C SER A 100 5.67 -11.22 -14.37
N LEU A 101 4.46 -11.00 -13.83
CA LEU A 101 4.21 -10.28 -12.56
C LEU A 101 4.07 -11.23 -11.36
N ASP A 102 4.50 -12.49 -11.50
CA ASP A 102 4.50 -13.43 -10.39
C ASP A 102 5.40 -12.94 -9.25
N MET A 103 4.81 -12.74 -8.07
CA MET A 103 5.50 -12.18 -6.90
C MET A 103 6.68 -13.03 -6.47
N SER A 104 6.56 -14.35 -6.55
CA SER A 104 7.65 -15.28 -6.18
C SER A 104 8.86 -15.18 -7.11
N SER A 105 8.63 -14.81 -8.37
CA SER A 105 9.68 -14.58 -9.35
C SER A 105 10.28 -13.18 -9.27
N LEU A 106 9.44 -12.15 -9.11
CA LEU A 106 9.88 -10.74 -8.97
C LEU A 106 10.67 -10.50 -7.68
N PHE A 107 10.30 -11.19 -6.61
CA PHE A 107 10.88 -11.04 -5.28
C PHE A 107 11.46 -12.36 -4.76
N LYS A 108 12.29 -13.01 -5.56
CA LYS A 108 12.92 -14.26 -5.17
C LYS A 108 13.61 -14.11 -3.80
N ASP A 109 13.24 -14.99 -2.86
CA ASP A 109 13.67 -14.92 -1.45
C ASP A 109 13.36 -13.58 -0.76
N GLY A 110 12.41 -12.83 -1.33
CA GLY A 110 12.00 -11.52 -0.86
C GLY A 110 11.07 -11.58 0.35
N THR A 111 10.98 -10.45 1.02
CA THR A 111 10.15 -10.29 2.22
C THR A 111 9.31 -9.03 2.11
N LEU A 112 8.02 -9.14 2.44
CA LEU A 112 7.12 -8.02 2.65
C LEU A 112 7.12 -7.65 4.13
N ALA A 113 7.56 -6.45 4.44
CA ALA A 113 7.38 -5.84 5.76
C ALA A 113 6.07 -5.04 5.78
N ILE A 114 5.19 -5.39 6.71
CA ILE A 114 3.97 -4.65 7.04
C ILE A 114 4.27 -3.90 8.33
N THR A 115 4.37 -2.57 8.23
CA THR A 115 4.74 -1.73 9.36
C THR A 115 3.61 -0.79 9.72
N ILE A 116 3.23 -0.75 10.98
CA ILE A 116 2.30 0.22 11.55
C ILE A 116 3.10 1.16 12.44
N GLU A 117 3.05 2.45 12.11
CA GLU A 117 3.71 3.53 12.87
C GLU A 117 2.61 4.43 13.44
N PRO A 118 2.12 4.15 14.66
CA PRO A 118 1.16 5.02 15.31
C PRO A 118 1.82 6.36 15.69
N ASN A 119 1.02 7.45 15.68
CA ASN A 119 1.52 8.75 16.13
C ASN A 119 1.89 8.75 17.62
N GLN A 120 1.29 7.85 18.40
CA GLN A 120 1.58 7.59 19.81
C GLN A 120 1.61 6.08 20.03
N GLY A 121 2.64 5.60 20.70
CA GLY A 121 2.85 4.18 20.97
C GLY A 121 4.03 3.60 20.20
N GLU A 122 4.18 2.31 20.29
CA GLU A 122 5.30 1.59 19.68
C GLU A 122 5.01 1.23 18.22
N ARG A 123 6.06 1.26 17.41
CA ARG A 123 6.05 0.76 16.05
C ARG A 123 5.89 -0.76 16.06
N TYR A 124 4.93 -1.25 15.28
CA TYR A 124 4.73 -2.67 15.05
C TYR A 124 5.17 -3.05 13.63
N GLN A 125 5.86 -4.17 13.47
CA GLN A 125 6.28 -4.67 12.18
C GLN A 125 6.13 -6.19 12.11
N SER A 126 5.50 -6.66 11.04
CA SER A 126 5.45 -8.07 10.65
C SER A 126 6.20 -8.29 9.35
N LEU A 127 6.84 -9.45 9.23
CA LEU A 127 7.54 -9.89 8.03
C LEU A 127 6.79 -11.08 7.42
N VAL A 128 6.51 -10.98 6.13
CA VAL A 128 5.76 -11.99 5.35
C VAL A 128 6.64 -12.44 4.19
N PRO A 129 6.90 -13.74 4.02
CA PRO A 129 7.59 -14.24 2.84
C PRO A 129 6.79 -13.95 1.57
N LEU A 130 7.46 -13.49 0.51
CA LEU A 130 6.87 -13.29 -0.81
C LEU A 130 6.97 -14.58 -1.63
N SER A 131 6.35 -15.65 -1.15
CA SER A 131 6.42 -16.99 -1.75
C SER A 131 5.17 -17.39 -2.53
N ALA A 132 4.11 -16.60 -2.48
CA ALA A 132 2.90 -16.82 -3.27
C ALA A 132 2.98 -16.10 -4.62
N SER A 133 2.09 -16.45 -5.55
CA SER A 133 2.07 -15.88 -6.90
C SER A 133 1.59 -14.44 -6.94
N THR A 134 0.75 -14.02 -6.00
CA THR A 134 0.15 -12.69 -5.96
C THR A 134 0.35 -12.00 -4.61
N LEU A 135 0.33 -10.65 -4.62
CA LEU A 135 0.33 -9.86 -3.40
C LEU A 135 -0.91 -10.16 -2.53
N SER A 136 -2.05 -10.36 -3.16
CA SER A 136 -3.31 -10.73 -2.49
C SER A 136 -3.18 -12.00 -1.66
N GLU A 137 -2.53 -13.03 -2.20
CA GLU A 137 -2.28 -14.30 -1.49
C GLU A 137 -1.29 -14.12 -0.34
N CYS A 138 -0.20 -13.38 -0.54
CA CYS A 138 0.77 -13.07 0.51
C CYS A 138 0.10 -12.36 1.70
N LEU A 139 -0.75 -11.37 1.42
CA LEU A 139 -1.47 -10.62 2.45
C LEU A 139 -2.56 -11.46 3.13
N SER A 140 -3.30 -12.28 2.39
CA SER A 140 -4.31 -13.19 2.95
C SER A 140 -3.66 -14.19 3.92
N TYR A 141 -2.51 -14.74 3.54
CA TYR A 141 -1.71 -15.61 4.41
C TYR A 141 -1.28 -14.89 5.70
N TYR A 142 -0.79 -13.65 5.58
CA TYR A 142 -0.42 -12.83 6.75
C TYR A 142 -1.58 -12.68 7.74
N PHE A 143 -2.77 -12.30 7.26
CA PHE A 143 -3.93 -12.13 8.13
C PHE A 143 -4.34 -13.41 8.83
N GLN A 144 -4.26 -14.54 8.14
CA GLN A 144 -4.57 -15.84 8.72
C GLN A 144 -3.58 -16.23 9.82
N GLN A 145 -2.28 -15.99 9.62
CA GLN A 145 -1.23 -16.45 10.55
C GLN A 145 -0.99 -15.47 11.70
N SER A 146 -0.99 -14.18 11.43
CA SER A 146 -0.57 -13.17 12.39
C SER A 146 -1.72 -12.47 13.11
N GLU A 147 -2.81 -12.18 12.39
CA GLU A 147 -3.95 -11.44 12.94
C GLU A 147 -5.09 -12.36 13.37
N GLN A 148 -5.05 -13.64 13.01
CA GLN A 148 -6.09 -14.63 13.27
C GLN A 148 -7.48 -14.16 12.76
N LEU A 149 -7.48 -13.32 11.74
CA LEU A 149 -8.68 -12.79 11.07
C LEU A 149 -8.76 -13.35 9.67
N ALA A 150 -9.79 -14.16 9.41
CA ALA A 150 -10.05 -14.62 8.06
C ALA A 150 -10.30 -13.42 7.15
N THR A 151 -9.42 -13.25 6.16
CA THR A 151 -9.41 -12.09 5.27
C THR A 151 -9.19 -12.56 3.83
N GLN A 152 -10.00 -12.05 2.91
CA GLN A 152 -9.80 -12.22 1.48
C GLN A 152 -9.54 -10.86 0.85
N ILE A 153 -8.50 -10.79 0.02
CA ILE A 153 -8.10 -9.57 -0.68
C ILE A 153 -8.05 -9.87 -2.18
N ILE A 154 -8.55 -8.95 -2.98
CA ILE A 154 -8.50 -8.97 -4.44
C ILE A 154 -7.96 -7.62 -4.87
N LEU A 155 -6.91 -7.61 -5.68
CA LEU A 155 -6.23 -6.42 -6.16
C LEU A 155 -6.18 -6.46 -7.68
N HIS A 156 -6.41 -5.32 -8.31
CA HIS A 156 -6.24 -5.15 -9.75
C HIS A 156 -5.74 -3.75 -10.08
N CYS A 157 -4.88 -3.71 -11.09
CA CYS A 157 -4.41 -2.46 -11.69
C CYS A 157 -4.32 -2.66 -13.21
N ASP A 158 -4.73 -1.65 -13.98
CA ASP A 158 -4.65 -1.62 -15.45
C ASP A 158 -3.59 -0.62 -15.95
N GLY A 159 -2.69 -0.17 -15.06
CA GLY A 159 -1.69 0.86 -15.34
C GLY A 159 -2.22 2.31 -15.27
N ARG A 160 -3.54 2.51 -15.10
CA ARG A 160 -4.20 3.83 -14.96
C ARG A 160 -5.04 3.94 -13.72
N THR A 161 -5.68 2.84 -13.35
CA THR A 161 -6.54 2.74 -12.17
C THR A 161 -6.12 1.53 -11.36
N ALA A 162 -5.89 1.73 -10.08
CA ALA A 162 -5.64 0.66 -9.12
C ALA A 162 -6.86 0.49 -8.23
N THR A 163 -7.29 -0.75 -8.06
CA THR A 163 -8.49 -1.09 -7.28
C THR A 163 -8.19 -2.23 -6.32
N GLY A 164 -8.89 -2.20 -5.20
CA GLY A 164 -8.83 -3.26 -4.21
C GLY A 164 -10.19 -3.57 -3.62
N PHE A 165 -10.44 -4.84 -3.37
CA PHE A 165 -11.61 -5.34 -2.67
C PHE A 165 -11.15 -6.23 -1.52
N MET A 166 -11.72 -6.05 -0.34
CA MET A 166 -11.38 -6.83 0.84
C MET A 166 -12.65 -7.28 1.56
N LEU A 167 -12.67 -8.53 1.95
CA LEU A 167 -13.59 -9.08 2.96
C LEU A 167 -12.80 -9.47 4.20
N GLN A 168 -13.39 -9.28 5.35
CA GLN A 168 -12.82 -9.70 6.62
C GLN A 168 -13.91 -10.19 7.56
N GLN A 169 -13.71 -11.39 8.12
CA GLN A 169 -14.59 -11.93 9.15
C GLN A 169 -14.31 -11.20 10.47
N LEU A 170 -15.36 -10.73 11.11
CA LEU A 170 -15.29 -10.08 12.41
C LEU A 170 -15.34 -11.09 13.55
N PRO A 171 -14.85 -10.76 14.74
CA PRO A 171 -15.13 -11.52 15.95
C PRO A 171 -16.66 -11.69 16.13
N THR A 172 -17.06 -12.81 16.74
CA THR A 172 -18.46 -13.13 16.95
C THR A 172 -19.20 -12.01 17.69
N GLN A 173 -20.17 -11.41 17.02
CA GLN A 173 -21.06 -10.40 17.60
C GLN A 173 -22.52 -10.86 17.56
N GLN A 174 -22.87 -11.77 16.66
CA GLN A 174 -24.22 -12.29 16.47
C GLN A 174 -24.35 -13.70 17.06
N LEU A 175 -25.56 -14.04 17.48
CA LEU A 175 -25.89 -15.35 18.09
C LEU A 175 -25.97 -16.48 17.04
N HIS A 176 -25.01 -16.54 16.13
CA HIS A 176 -24.92 -17.63 15.16
C HIS A 176 -24.01 -18.75 15.67
N SER A 177 -24.31 -19.99 15.29
CA SER A 177 -23.40 -21.11 15.54
C SER A 177 -22.11 -20.91 14.72
N GLU A 178 -20.98 -21.37 15.25
CA GLU A 178 -19.69 -21.32 14.57
C GLU A 178 -19.77 -21.92 13.15
N LYS A 179 -20.44 -23.06 13.00
CA LYS A 179 -20.69 -23.71 11.71
C LYS A 179 -21.44 -22.81 10.72
N SER A 180 -22.43 -22.06 11.19
CA SER A 180 -23.18 -21.12 10.33
C SER A 180 -22.30 -19.95 9.89
N ARG A 181 -21.47 -19.42 10.78
CA ARG A 181 -20.51 -18.35 10.47
C ARG A 181 -19.48 -18.77 9.42
N ASP A 182 -18.94 -19.98 9.54
CA ASP A 182 -18.00 -20.51 8.57
C ASP A 182 -18.63 -20.71 7.20
N GLN A 183 -19.85 -21.20 7.15
CA GLN A 183 -20.60 -21.35 5.90
C GLN A 183 -20.88 -19.99 5.24
N GLN A 184 -21.29 -18.98 6.02
CA GLN A 184 -21.51 -17.62 5.52
C GLN A 184 -20.20 -17.01 4.98
N TRP A 185 -19.11 -17.17 5.73
CA TRP A 185 -17.79 -16.70 5.30
C TRP A 185 -17.35 -17.36 3.99
N GLN A 186 -17.39 -18.69 3.93
CA GLN A 186 -17.02 -19.43 2.72
C GLN A 186 -17.88 -19.02 1.51
N HIS A 187 -19.18 -18.83 1.70
CA HIS A 187 -20.07 -18.37 0.64
C HIS A 187 -19.68 -16.97 0.15
N CYS A 188 -19.47 -16.01 1.06
CA CYS A 188 -19.08 -14.66 0.68
C CYS A 188 -17.72 -14.63 -0.03
N CYS A 189 -16.76 -15.44 0.40
CA CYS A 189 -15.46 -15.59 -0.25
C CYS A 189 -15.60 -16.20 -1.66
N LEU A 190 -16.44 -17.22 -1.81
CA LEU A 190 -16.67 -17.83 -3.11
C LEU A 190 -17.28 -16.82 -4.10
N MET A 191 -18.26 -16.04 -3.67
CA MET A 191 -18.83 -14.97 -4.49
C MET A 191 -17.79 -13.91 -4.84
N ALA A 192 -16.98 -13.45 -3.89
CA ALA A 192 -15.90 -12.50 -4.14
C ALA A 192 -14.88 -13.03 -5.15
N SER A 193 -14.53 -14.32 -5.10
CA SER A 193 -13.56 -14.91 -6.03
C SER A 193 -14.04 -14.93 -7.50
N THR A 194 -15.32 -14.66 -7.75
CA THR A 194 -15.85 -14.54 -9.11
C THR A 194 -15.68 -13.15 -9.71
N ILE A 195 -15.15 -12.18 -8.94
CA ILE A 195 -14.94 -10.81 -9.43
C ILE A 195 -13.89 -10.84 -10.55
N GLY A 196 -14.31 -10.47 -11.75
CA GLY A 196 -13.39 -10.25 -12.86
C GLY A 196 -12.66 -8.90 -12.76
N SER A 197 -11.45 -8.81 -13.31
CA SER A 197 -10.64 -7.57 -13.30
C SER A 197 -11.43 -6.37 -13.80
N ARG A 198 -12.13 -6.49 -14.94
CA ARG A 198 -12.96 -5.42 -15.51
C ARG A 198 -14.13 -5.03 -14.61
N GLU A 199 -14.73 -6.00 -13.92
CA GLU A 199 -15.82 -5.71 -13.01
C GLU A 199 -15.35 -4.87 -11.83
N LEU A 200 -14.21 -5.23 -11.25
CA LEU A 200 -13.63 -4.47 -10.13
C LEU A 200 -13.16 -3.08 -10.58
N LEU A 201 -12.65 -2.92 -11.81
CA LEU A 201 -12.19 -1.64 -12.34
C LEU A 201 -13.35 -0.72 -12.75
N ASP A 202 -14.39 -1.24 -13.42
CA ASP A 202 -15.35 -0.43 -14.17
C ASP A 202 -16.73 -0.29 -13.50
N LEU A 203 -17.18 -1.30 -12.74
CA LEU A 203 -18.52 -1.27 -12.17
C LEU A 203 -18.63 -0.27 -11.01
N PRO A 204 -19.75 0.49 -10.92
CA PRO A 204 -20.09 1.21 -9.70
C PRO A 204 -20.16 0.27 -8.49
N ASP A 205 -19.73 0.73 -7.32
CA ASP A 205 -19.65 -0.12 -6.11
C ASP A 205 -21.00 -0.71 -5.72
N GLU A 206 -22.09 0.07 -5.85
CA GLU A 206 -23.43 -0.38 -5.55
C GLU A 206 -23.86 -1.55 -6.46
N LEU A 207 -23.49 -1.47 -7.74
CA LEU A 207 -23.78 -2.51 -8.71
C LEU A 207 -22.92 -3.76 -8.47
N LEU A 208 -21.61 -3.56 -8.17
CA LEU A 208 -20.71 -4.64 -7.82
C LEU A 208 -21.20 -5.41 -6.60
N ILE A 209 -21.55 -4.71 -5.52
CA ILE A 209 -22.06 -5.33 -4.29
C ILE A 209 -23.42 -6.00 -4.52
N SER A 210 -24.32 -5.37 -5.27
CA SER A 210 -25.62 -5.98 -5.61
C SER A 210 -25.46 -7.24 -6.46
N LYS A 211 -24.50 -7.27 -7.38
CA LYS A 211 -24.22 -8.43 -8.21
C LYS A 211 -23.66 -9.61 -7.42
N LEU A 212 -22.78 -9.34 -6.47
CA LEU A 212 -22.13 -10.37 -5.64
C LEU A 212 -23.02 -10.84 -4.50
N TYR A 213 -23.73 -9.93 -3.88
CA TYR A 213 -24.41 -10.14 -2.59
C TYR A 213 -25.86 -9.65 -2.60
N GLY A 214 -26.55 -9.77 -3.75
CA GLY A 214 -27.93 -9.30 -3.89
C GLY A 214 -28.95 -9.98 -2.96
N ASP A 215 -28.65 -11.18 -2.46
CA ASP A 215 -29.46 -11.91 -1.50
C ASP A 215 -29.13 -11.55 -0.03
N TRP A 216 -28.19 -10.61 0.19
CA TRP A 216 -27.76 -10.18 1.51
C TRP A 216 -28.11 -8.71 1.76
N TYR A 217 -28.43 -8.39 3.01
CA TYR A 217 -28.52 -7.00 3.43
C TYR A 217 -27.11 -6.41 3.68
N VAL A 218 -26.55 -5.73 2.68
CA VAL A 218 -25.24 -5.07 2.75
C VAL A 218 -25.40 -3.56 2.83
N SER A 219 -24.92 -2.98 3.92
CA SER A 219 -24.87 -1.52 4.09
C SER A 219 -23.56 -0.96 3.55
N LEU A 220 -23.65 -0.11 2.53
CA LEU A 220 -22.53 0.66 2.02
C LEU A 220 -22.42 2.00 2.77
N TYR A 221 -21.21 2.33 3.24
CA TYR A 221 -20.95 3.60 3.89
C TYR A 221 -20.55 4.67 2.88
N LYS A 222 -20.53 5.92 3.34
CA LYS A 222 -20.04 7.04 2.52
C LYS A 222 -18.57 6.83 2.15
N PRO A 223 -18.18 7.13 0.90
CA PRO A 223 -16.79 7.06 0.50
C PRO A 223 -15.95 8.08 1.28
N VAL A 224 -14.74 7.67 1.62
CA VAL A 224 -13.72 8.52 2.24
C VAL A 224 -12.69 8.85 1.16
N PRO A 225 -12.50 10.13 0.80
CA PRO A 225 -11.54 10.53 -0.23
C PRO A 225 -10.11 10.11 0.14
N ILE A 226 -9.34 9.72 -0.87
CA ILE A 226 -7.91 9.44 -0.77
C ILE A 226 -7.18 10.43 -1.66
N ASN A 227 -6.04 10.94 -1.19
CA ASN A 227 -5.25 11.89 -1.95
C ASN A 227 -3.77 11.51 -1.89
N PHE A 228 -3.06 11.71 -3.01
CA PHE A 228 -1.61 11.68 -3.00
C PHE A 228 -1.08 12.80 -2.10
N HIS A 229 -0.07 12.49 -1.29
CA HIS A 229 0.63 13.48 -0.50
C HIS A 229 2.06 13.04 -0.21
N CYS A 230 3.00 13.93 -0.46
CA CYS A 230 4.38 13.75 -0.07
C CYS A 230 4.78 14.81 0.97
N ASP A 231 5.27 14.36 2.10
CA ASP A 231 5.76 15.18 3.19
C ASP A 231 7.28 15.37 3.14
N CYS A 232 7.88 15.31 1.92
CA CYS A 232 9.30 15.59 1.74
C CYS A 232 9.64 17.03 2.11
N SER A 233 10.87 17.24 2.50
CA SER A 233 11.39 18.56 2.86
C SER A 233 12.91 18.58 2.70
N GLN A 234 13.47 19.77 2.59
CA GLN A 234 14.92 19.95 2.53
C GLN A 234 15.65 19.24 3.69
N GLN A 235 15.08 19.29 4.91
CA GLN A 235 15.65 18.60 6.07
C GLN A 235 15.63 17.07 5.90
N ARG A 236 14.55 16.49 5.38
CA ARG A 236 14.47 15.04 5.13
C ARG A 236 15.42 14.59 4.03
N MET A 237 15.56 15.40 2.98
CA MET A 237 16.52 15.11 1.90
C MET A 237 17.96 15.22 2.39
N ALA A 238 18.29 16.23 3.19
CA ALA A 238 19.61 16.35 3.83
C ALA A 238 19.89 15.14 4.75
N ASN A 239 18.89 14.68 5.51
CA ASN A 239 19.04 13.48 6.34
C ASN A 239 19.27 12.21 5.52
N ALA A 240 18.71 12.12 4.31
CA ALA A 240 18.96 11.00 3.39
C ALA A 240 20.41 11.03 2.87
N LEU A 241 20.93 12.21 2.52
CA LEU A 241 22.36 12.37 2.15
C LEU A 241 23.32 11.98 3.28
N LEU A 242 22.99 12.38 4.52
CA LEU A 242 23.80 12.02 5.70
C LEU A 242 23.82 10.51 5.97
N ALA A 243 22.87 9.74 5.44
CA ALA A 243 22.83 8.28 5.57
C ALA A 243 23.83 7.56 4.65
N LEU A 244 24.39 8.24 3.63
CA LEU A 244 25.44 7.69 2.75
C LEU A 244 26.77 7.51 3.50
N GLY A 245 27.01 8.29 4.56
CA GLY A 245 28.24 8.28 5.34
C GLY A 245 29.10 9.52 5.08
N GLU A 246 29.98 9.84 6.05
CA GLU A 246 30.75 11.08 6.02
C GLU A 246 31.73 11.13 4.85
N GLN A 247 32.37 10.01 4.51
CA GLN A 247 33.40 10.00 3.46
C GLN A 247 32.77 10.21 2.08
N GLU A 248 31.76 9.45 1.75
CA GLU A 248 31.07 9.55 0.46
C GLU A 248 30.45 10.94 0.26
N LEU A 249 29.87 11.50 1.32
CA LEU A 249 29.32 12.85 1.30
C LEU A 249 30.38 13.92 1.10
N LYS A 250 31.58 13.80 1.70
CA LYS A 250 32.71 14.71 1.47
C LYS A 250 33.19 14.65 0.03
N ASP A 251 33.36 13.44 -0.50
CA ASP A 251 33.83 13.25 -1.88
C ASP A 251 32.85 13.88 -2.90
N LEU A 252 31.51 13.76 -2.63
CA LEU A 252 30.47 14.41 -3.44
C LEU A 252 30.55 15.95 -3.34
N LEU A 253 30.74 16.51 -2.15
CA LEU A 253 30.80 17.96 -1.93
C LEU A 253 32.09 18.58 -2.46
N GLU A 254 33.18 17.85 -2.53
CA GLU A 254 34.44 18.29 -3.16
C GLU A 254 34.30 18.36 -4.69
N GLN A 255 33.51 17.47 -5.29
CA GLN A 255 33.23 17.46 -6.73
C GLN A 255 32.20 18.52 -7.15
N GLN A 256 31.21 18.79 -6.29
CA GLN A 256 30.11 19.72 -6.59
C GLN A 256 29.81 20.59 -5.37
N GLN A 257 29.91 21.91 -5.51
CA GLN A 257 29.60 22.87 -4.43
C GLN A 257 28.14 22.81 -3.97
N THR A 258 27.24 22.32 -4.83
CA THR A 258 25.82 22.18 -4.56
C THR A 258 25.35 20.81 -5.05
N LEU A 259 24.76 20.03 -4.16
CA LEU A 259 24.15 18.75 -4.49
C LEU A 259 22.67 18.95 -4.81
N SER A 260 22.23 18.35 -5.92
CA SER A 260 20.82 18.25 -6.26
C SER A 260 20.31 16.87 -5.90
N ILE A 261 19.27 16.80 -5.08
CA ILE A 261 18.58 15.54 -4.74
C ILE A 261 17.10 15.66 -5.07
N GLN A 262 16.57 14.65 -5.73
CA GLN A 262 15.17 14.58 -6.07
C GLN A 262 14.45 13.62 -5.14
N CYS A 263 13.27 14.00 -4.68
CA CYS A 263 12.41 13.11 -3.89
C CYS A 263 11.84 12.01 -4.80
N GLU A 264 12.11 10.77 -4.48
CA GLU A 264 11.64 9.63 -5.27
C GLU A 264 10.11 9.46 -5.25
N PHE A 265 9.41 9.98 -4.21
CA PHE A 265 7.96 9.88 -4.10
C PHE A 265 7.19 10.91 -4.93
N CYS A 266 7.72 12.09 -5.17
CA CYS A 266 6.98 13.18 -5.82
C CYS A 266 7.79 13.95 -6.87
N GLY A 267 9.05 13.61 -7.08
CA GLY A 267 9.89 14.29 -8.06
C GLY A 267 10.38 15.69 -7.67
N GLU A 268 10.01 16.22 -6.49
CA GLU A 268 10.46 17.54 -6.04
C GLU A 268 11.98 17.57 -5.87
N SER A 269 12.61 18.60 -6.42
CA SER A 269 14.07 18.74 -6.43
C SER A 269 14.55 19.73 -5.38
N TYR A 270 15.55 19.32 -4.61
CA TYR A 270 16.16 20.12 -3.56
C TYR A 270 17.62 20.35 -3.87
N GLN A 271 18.03 21.61 -3.89
CA GLN A 271 19.45 21.98 -4.01
C GLN A 271 20.00 22.30 -2.62
N MET A 272 21.14 21.70 -2.28
CA MET A 272 21.76 21.81 -0.97
C MET A 272 23.26 22.02 -1.09
N GLY A 273 23.74 23.14 -0.53
CA GLY A 273 25.16 23.35 -0.32
C GLY A 273 25.65 22.71 0.99
N SER A 274 26.98 22.68 1.17
CA SER A 274 27.63 22.11 2.36
C SER A 274 27.06 22.65 3.68
N ASP A 275 26.76 23.95 3.77
CA ASP A 275 26.21 24.57 4.97
C ASP A 275 24.87 24.02 5.38
N THR A 276 24.00 23.71 4.41
CA THR A 276 22.67 23.13 4.67
C THR A 276 22.78 21.72 5.21
N ILE A 277 23.69 20.92 4.65
CA ILE A 277 23.94 19.54 5.06
C ILE A 277 24.55 19.50 6.46
N ILE A 278 25.53 20.39 6.74
CA ILE A 278 26.16 20.50 8.07
C ILE A 278 25.11 20.87 9.14
N ARG A 279 24.21 21.83 8.86
CA ARG A 279 23.13 22.19 9.79
C ARG A 279 22.20 21.01 10.07
N ALA A 280 21.86 20.23 9.04
CA ALA A 280 21.05 19.03 9.19
C ALA A 280 21.73 17.97 10.09
N ALA A 281 23.07 17.80 9.95
CA ALA A 281 23.84 16.91 10.79
C ALA A 281 23.85 17.33 12.27
N GLN A 282 23.98 18.65 12.52
CA GLN A 282 23.96 19.21 13.89
C GLN A 282 22.57 19.07 14.56
N GLY A 283 21.48 19.14 13.76
CA GLY A 283 20.12 18.95 14.24
C GLY A 283 19.82 17.53 14.73
N ARG A 284 20.52 16.50 14.22
CA ARG A 284 20.42 15.11 14.68
C ARG A 284 20.97 14.88 16.10
N ASN A 285 21.90 15.69 16.54
CA ASN A 285 22.58 15.53 17.84
C ASN A 285 21.84 16.21 19.02
N LYS A 286 20.64 16.73 18.84
CA LYS A 286 19.83 17.20 19.96
C LYS A 286 18.99 16.04 20.48
N PRO A 287 19.24 15.53 21.70
CA PRO A 287 18.36 14.53 22.31
C PRO A 287 16.97 15.15 22.53
N HIS A 288 15.95 14.40 22.17
CA HIS A 288 14.55 14.69 22.50
C HIS A 288 14.26 14.25 23.93
#